data_5e9720ad25b889ec350bc666f5306b78
#
_entry.id   5e9720ad25b889ec350bc666f5306b78
#
_cell.length_a   1.000
_cell.length_b   1.000
_cell.length_c   1.000
_cell.angle_alpha   90.00
_cell.angle_beta   90.00
_cell.angle_gamma   90.00
#
_symmetry.space_group_name_H-M   'P 1'
#
loop_
_entity.id
_entity.type
_entity.pdbx_description
1 polymer ?
#
loop_
_entity_poly.entity_id
_entity_poly.type
_entity_poly.pdbx_seq_one_letter_code
_entity_poly.pdbx_strand_id
1 'polypeptide(L)'
;NKPYKEGAYYTGKEHSWDEAFGYWGAAAHSLLLSAEQNYNVAKKKDLASADFNGDGVVDLKSEYVFAHAYYASSFDKGGKTTYLEDITRAFLDGRKLITSANGEKLSDMSRARLMAYVDDISSNWEKVIAESVFKYAGSTYKSLVALEDVSNADLAKEFDKYMKYWGELKGFSMALQVGKNNIGETGAKLNRMVGFGPMLLDCLLYTSDAAD
;
A
#
# COMPACT_ATOMS: atom_id res chain seq x y z
N ASN A 1 -8.50 25.37 -21.15
CA ASN A 1 -8.52 25.07 -19.72
C ASN A 1 -9.96 24.93 -19.24
N LYS A 2 -10.42 23.69 -19.08
CA LYS A 2 -11.79 23.45 -18.63
C LYS A 2 -11.75 22.95 -17.19
N PRO A 3 -12.60 23.49 -16.28
CA PRO A 3 -12.81 22.89 -14.97
C PRO A 3 -13.26 21.43 -15.15
N TYR A 4 -12.95 20.58 -14.16
CA TYR A 4 -13.34 19.16 -14.18
C TYR A 4 -14.85 18.98 -14.37
N LYS A 5 -15.63 19.81 -13.71
CA LYS A 5 -17.08 19.92 -13.84
C LYS A 5 -17.51 21.36 -13.57
N GLU A 6 -18.76 21.72 -13.89
CA GLU A 6 -19.31 23.03 -13.59
C GLU A 6 -19.11 23.37 -12.09
N GLY A 7 -18.60 24.58 -11.82
CA GLY A 7 -18.30 25.06 -10.47
C GLY A 7 -17.04 24.50 -9.81
N ALA A 8 -16.30 23.59 -10.46
CA ALA A 8 -15.03 23.09 -9.91
C ALA A 8 -13.88 24.10 -10.05
N TYR A 9 -13.08 24.26 -9.02
CA TYR A 9 -11.89 25.12 -9.00
C TYR A 9 -10.61 24.41 -9.49
N TYR A 10 -10.73 23.18 -10.00
CA TYR A 10 -9.64 22.34 -10.47
C TYR A 10 -9.96 21.71 -11.83
N THR A 11 -8.94 21.33 -12.55
CA THR A 11 -9.03 20.74 -13.90
C THR A 11 -9.18 19.21 -13.82
N GLY A 12 -9.55 18.56 -14.92
CA GLY A 12 -9.59 17.11 -15.02
C GLY A 12 -8.24 16.43 -14.76
N LYS A 13 -7.11 17.09 -15.13
CA LYS A 13 -5.77 16.58 -14.85
C LYS A 13 -5.46 16.56 -13.35
N GLU A 14 -5.81 17.64 -12.66
CA GLU A 14 -5.67 17.77 -11.22
C GLU A 14 -6.53 16.72 -10.51
N HIS A 15 -7.79 16.57 -10.94
CA HIS A 15 -8.69 15.56 -10.39
C HIS A 15 -8.12 14.15 -10.47
N SER A 16 -7.67 13.72 -11.67
CA SER A 16 -7.11 12.37 -11.84
C SER A 16 -5.83 12.15 -11.02
N TRP A 17 -5.02 13.19 -10.84
CA TRP A 17 -3.84 13.12 -9.98
C TRP A 17 -4.20 12.98 -8.49
N ASP A 18 -5.19 13.77 -8.05
CA ASP A 18 -5.69 13.74 -6.68
C ASP A 18 -6.40 12.41 -6.35
N GLU A 19 -7.10 11.80 -7.33
CA GLU A 19 -7.65 10.43 -7.18
C GLU A 19 -6.54 9.40 -6.93
N ALA A 20 -5.45 9.47 -7.69
CA ALA A 20 -4.31 8.56 -7.49
C ALA A 20 -3.70 8.73 -6.09
N PHE A 21 -3.58 9.97 -5.59
CA PHE A 21 -3.17 10.25 -4.23
C PHE A 21 -4.15 9.66 -3.20
N GLY A 22 -5.45 9.74 -3.46
CA GLY A 22 -6.48 9.11 -2.61
C GLY A 22 -6.28 7.60 -2.48
N TYR A 23 -5.94 6.90 -3.57
CA TYR A 23 -5.61 5.46 -3.51
C TYR A 23 -4.32 5.16 -2.75
N TRP A 24 -3.35 6.08 -2.74
CA TRP A 24 -2.17 5.97 -1.90
C TRP A 24 -2.52 5.96 -0.42
N GLY A 25 -3.42 6.82 0.01
CA GLY A 25 -4.02 6.83 1.34
C GLY A 25 -3.21 7.54 2.42
N ALA A 26 -2.31 8.45 2.05
CA ALA A 26 -1.66 9.33 3.00
C ALA A 26 -2.59 10.48 3.42
N ALA A 27 -2.51 10.92 4.67
CA ALA A 27 -3.16 12.14 5.11
C ALA A 27 -2.54 13.38 4.43
N ALA A 28 -3.30 14.45 4.28
CA ALA A 28 -2.82 15.68 3.65
C ALA A 28 -1.58 16.27 4.35
N HIS A 29 -1.46 16.06 5.65
CA HIS A 29 -0.35 16.51 6.49
C HIS A 29 0.70 15.42 6.81
N SER A 30 0.64 14.25 6.14
CA SER A 30 1.55 13.11 6.42
C SER A 30 3.03 13.49 6.43
N LEU A 31 3.46 14.46 5.61
CA LEU A 31 4.85 14.93 5.59
C LEU A 31 5.26 15.76 6.82
N LEU A 32 4.32 16.18 7.64
CA LEU A 32 4.60 16.87 8.91
C LEU A 32 4.72 15.88 10.07
N LEU A 33 4.34 14.64 9.86
CA LEU A 33 4.38 13.55 10.82
C LEU A 33 5.58 12.65 10.55
N SER A 34 6.17 12.09 11.61
CA SER A 34 7.12 10.99 11.45
C SER A 34 6.44 9.74 10.89
N ALA A 35 7.23 8.80 10.36
CA ALA A 35 6.71 7.52 9.89
C ALA A 35 6.00 6.75 11.02
N GLU A 36 6.50 6.84 12.26
CA GLU A 36 5.87 6.22 13.42
C GLU A 36 4.51 6.86 13.77
N GLN A 37 4.39 8.19 13.70
CA GLN A 37 3.12 8.87 13.90
C GLN A 37 2.11 8.48 12.82
N ASN A 38 2.48 8.53 11.54
CA ASN A 38 1.64 8.07 10.42
C ASN A 38 1.15 6.62 10.64
N TYR A 39 2.06 5.73 11.07
CA TYR A 39 1.71 4.35 11.42
C TYR A 39 0.70 4.28 12.57
N ASN A 40 0.90 5.08 13.62
CA ASN A 40 0.03 5.08 14.79
C ASN A 40 -1.35 5.68 14.48
N VAL A 41 -1.42 6.70 13.62
CA VAL A 41 -2.69 7.23 13.07
C VAL A 41 -3.45 6.10 12.36
N ALA A 42 -2.81 5.39 11.43
CA ALA A 42 -3.43 4.27 10.72
C ALA A 42 -3.90 3.14 11.65
N LYS A 43 -3.24 2.95 12.79
CA LYS A 43 -3.61 1.98 13.83
C LYS A 43 -4.61 2.52 14.86
N LYS A 44 -5.10 3.75 14.71
CA LYS A 44 -5.99 4.42 15.66
C LYS A 44 -5.39 4.56 17.06
N LYS A 45 -4.06 4.65 17.14
CA LYS A 45 -3.31 4.78 18.40
C LYS A 45 -2.93 6.21 18.71
N ASP A 46 -2.93 7.08 17.71
CA ASP A 46 -2.56 8.49 17.82
C ASP A 46 -3.53 9.35 16.99
N LEU A 47 -4.75 9.49 17.48
CA LEU A 47 -5.77 10.30 16.82
C LEU A 47 -5.53 11.81 17.03
N ALA A 48 -4.74 12.20 18.05
CA ALA A 48 -4.37 13.58 18.24
C ALA A 48 -3.43 14.10 17.13
N SER A 49 -2.50 13.27 16.66
CA SER A 49 -1.68 13.61 15.49
C SER A 49 -2.47 13.58 14.17
N ALA A 50 -3.59 12.87 14.13
CA ALA A 50 -4.48 12.83 12.97
C ALA A 50 -5.32 14.12 12.84
N ASP A 51 -5.87 14.62 13.94
CA ASP A 51 -6.66 15.86 13.99
C ASP A 51 -5.76 17.08 13.76
N PHE A 52 -5.50 17.38 12.51
CA PHE A 52 -4.56 18.43 12.10
C PHE A 52 -5.13 19.83 12.29
N ASN A 53 -6.45 19.99 12.12
CA ASN A 53 -7.12 21.29 12.25
C ASN A 53 -7.53 21.61 13.71
N GLY A 54 -7.45 20.62 14.61
CA GLY A 54 -7.72 20.78 16.05
C GLY A 54 -9.21 20.93 16.39
N ASP A 55 -10.10 20.43 15.54
CA ASP A 55 -11.56 20.53 15.75
C ASP A 55 -12.14 19.39 16.60
N GLY A 56 -11.29 18.43 17.00
CA GLY A 56 -11.68 17.26 17.80
C GLY A 56 -12.27 16.11 16.99
N VAL A 57 -12.28 16.21 15.65
CA VAL A 57 -12.79 15.17 14.73
C VAL A 57 -11.72 14.84 13.70
N VAL A 58 -11.47 13.56 13.48
CA VAL A 58 -10.56 13.13 12.41
C VAL A 58 -11.34 13.00 11.09
N ASP A 59 -11.09 13.88 10.15
CA ASP A 59 -11.64 13.77 8.80
C ASP A 59 -10.96 12.63 8.04
N LEU A 60 -11.74 11.59 7.73
CA LEU A 60 -11.25 10.40 7.03
C LEU A 60 -10.77 10.67 5.60
N LYS A 61 -11.13 11.82 4.99
CA LYS A 61 -10.71 12.17 3.63
C LYS A 61 -9.36 12.89 3.59
N SER A 62 -9.00 13.61 4.65
CA SER A 62 -7.84 14.48 4.67
C SER A 62 -6.85 14.21 5.81
N GLU A 63 -7.30 13.64 6.91
CA GLU A 63 -6.52 13.53 8.15
C GLU A 63 -6.18 12.10 8.55
N TYR A 64 -6.69 11.09 7.84
CA TYR A 64 -6.45 9.70 8.18
C TYR A 64 -5.48 9.01 7.22
N VAL A 65 -4.65 8.11 7.76
CA VAL A 65 -3.70 7.29 7.00
C VAL A 65 -4.26 5.88 6.83
N PHE A 66 -4.30 5.37 5.60
CA PHE A 66 -4.84 4.05 5.28
C PHE A 66 -4.13 3.44 4.05
N ALA A 67 -4.67 2.36 3.51
CA ALA A 67 -4.19 1.68 2.31
C ALA A 67 -2.67 1.43 2.30
N HIS A 68 -1.98 1.74 1.20
CA HIS A 68 -0.55 1.46 1.07
C HIS A 68 0.34 2.45 1.85
N ALA A 69 -0.14 3.67 2.13
CA ALA A 69 0.58 4.61 3.01
C ALA A 69 0.76 4.05 4.43
N TYR A 70 -0.23 3.29 4.95
CA TYR A 70 -0.07 2.55 6.20
C TYR A 70 1.06 1.52 6.12
N TYR A 71 1.16 0.74 5.02
CA TYR A 71 2.24 -0.24 4.87
C TYR A 71 3.60 0.43 4.75
N ALA A 72 3.71 1.50 3.95
CA ALA A 72 4.91 2.30 3.83
C ALA A 72 5.37 2.82 5.20
N SER A 73 4.48 3.46 5.97
CA SER A 73 4.80 3.95 7.31
C SER A 73 5.26 2.82 8.25
N SER A 74 4.69 1.61 8.09
CA SER A 74 5.10 0.43 8.87
C SER A 74 6.52 -0.02 8.59
N PHE A 75 7.00 0.12 7.34
CA PHE A 75 8.37 -0.20 6.96
C PHE A 75 9.33 0.94 7.35
N ASP A 76 8.93 2.18 7.09
CA ASP A 76 9.75 3.38 7.29
C ASP A 76 10.03 3.69 8.76
N LYS A 77 9.13 3.33 9.69
CA LYS A 77 9.33 3.59 11.13
C LYS A 77 10.60 2.94 11.71
N GLY A 78 11.16 1.94 11.03
CA GLY A 78 12.43 1.32 11.36
C GLY A 78 13.66 2.11 10.89
N GLY A 79 13.48 3.23 10.17
CA GLY A 79 14.54 4.10 9.66
C GLY A 79 15.39 3.50 8.54
N LYS A 80 14.93 2.41 7.92
CA LYS A 80 15.65 1.73 6.83
C LYS A 80 15.15 2.12 5.43
N THR A 81 13.96 2.66 5.35
CA THR A 81 13.28 3.06 4.12
C THR A 81 12.60 4.42 4.31
N THR A 82 12.24 5.08 3.21
CA THR A 82 11.61 6.41 3.15
C THR A 82 10.42 6.42 2.19
N TYR A 83 9.78 5.27 1.98
CA TYR A 83 8.72 5.10 0.98
C TYR A 83 7.56 6.08 1.14
N LEU A 84 7.10 6.28 2.39
CA LEU A 84 5.99 7.19 2.67
C LEU A 84 6.33 8.62 2.25
N GLU A 85 7.50 9.11 2.67
CA GLU A 85 7.97 10.45 2.34
C GLU A 85 8.17 10.61 0.85
N ASP A 86 8.91 9.71 0.21
CA ASP A 86 9.28 9.78 -1.21
C ASP A 86 8.03 9.80 -2.10
N ILE A 87 7.10 8.88 -1.88
CA ILE A 87 5.87 8.78 -2.67
C ILE A 87 4.97 10.00 -2.43
N THR A 88 4.76 10.38 -1.16
CA THR A 88 3.89 11.52 -0.81
C THR A 88 4.45 12.82 -1.36
N ARG A 89 5.77 13.02 -1.28
CA ARG A 89 6.45 14.20 -1.83
C ARG A 89 6.34 14.27 -3.35
N ALA A 90 6.55 13.14 -4.04
CA ALA A 90 6.40 13.06 -5.49
C ALA A 90 4.95 13.39 -5.94
N PHE A 91 3.94 12.93 -5.20
CA PHE A 91 2.55 13.32 -5.43
C PHE A 91 2.34 14.82 -5.27
N LEU A 92 2.83 15.42 -4.18
CA LEU A 92 2.68 16.87 -3.94
C LEU A 92 3.40 17.70 -4.99
N ASP A 93 4.62 17.34 -5.37
CA ASP A 93 5.40 18.08 -6.36
C ASP A 93 4.83 17.92 -7.76
N GLY A 94 4.34 16.74 -8.13
CA GLY A 94 3.59 16.52 -9.36
C GLY A 94 2.31 17.34 -9.40
N ARG A 95 1.57 17.42 -8.30
CA ARG A 95 0.36 18.25 -8.18
C ARG A 95 0.65 19.75 -8.37
N LYS A 96 1.70 20.26 -7.72
CA LYS A 96 2.17 21.64 -7.90
C LYS A 96 2.52 21.94 -9.37
N LEU A 97 3.22 20.99 -10.02
CA LEU A 97 3.60 21.12 -11.42
C LEU A 97 2.38 21.18 -12.36
N ILE A 98 1.36 20.33 -12.12
CA ILE A 98 0.11 20.34 -12.88
C ILE A 98 -0.64 21.65 -12.66
N THR A 99 -0.74 22.14 -11.42
CA THR A 99 -1.39 23.39 -11.08
C THR A 99 -0.69 24.59 -11.70
N SER A 100 0.65 24.60 -11.73
CA SER A 100 1.44 25.71 -12.31
C SER A 100 1.18 25.91 -13.81
N ALA A 101 0.71 24.89 -14.52
CA ALA A 101 0.32 24.99 -15.91
C ALA A 101 -1.02 25.75 -16.09
N ASN A 102 -1.70 26.10 -15.02
CA ASN A 102 -2.96 26.84 -15.04
C ASN A 102 -3.97 26.27 -16.05
N GLY A 103 -4.01 24.91 -16.12
CA GLY A 103 -4.83 24.13 -17.05
C GLY A 103 -4.33 24.06 -18.51
N GLU A 104 -3.30 24.78 -18.85
CA GLU A 104 -2.69 24.72 -20.18
C GLU A 104 -1.95 23.39 -20.40
N LYS A 105 -1.52 23.16 -21.65
CA LYS A 105 -0.68 22.00 -21.97
C LYS A 105 0.68 22.18 -21.31
N LEU A 106 1.13 21.17 -20.59
CA LEU A 106 2.50 21.12 -20.05
C LEU A 106 3.54 21.22 -21.19
N SER A 107 4.60 21.99 -20.97
CA SER A 107 5.78 21.95 -21.83
C SER A 107 6.40 20.54 -21.83
N ASP A 108 7.23 20.23 -22.83
CA ASP A 108 7.90 18.93 -22.91
C ASP A 108 8.81 18.69 -21.69
N MET A 109 9.48 19.73 -21.20
CA MET A 109 10.31 19.65 -19.99
C MET A 109 9.44 19.38 -18.73
N SER A 110 8.32 20.08 -18.58
CA SER A 110 7.40 19.85 -17.44
C SER A 110 6.76 18.47 -17.52
N ARG A 111 6.46 17.98 -18.73
CA ARG A 111 5.94 16.62 -18.94
C ARG A 111 6.98 15.58 -18.56
N ALA A 112 8.23 15.75 -18.99
CA ALA A 112 9.31 14.82 -18.61
C ALA A 112 9.51 14.79 -17.10
N ARG A 113 9.45 15.93 -16.41
CA ARG A 113 9.52 16.01 -14.96
C ARG A 113 8.33 15.34 -14.28
N LEU A 114 7.10 15.52 -14.80
CA LEU A 114 5.92 14.84 -14.26
C LEU A 114 6.04 13.32 -14.42
N MET A 115 6.57 12.85 -15.56
CA MET A 115 6.82 11.41 -15.75
C MET A 115 7.87 10.85 -14.79
N ALA A 116 8.91 11.63 -14.45
CA ALA A 116 9.86 11.23 -13.42
C ALA A 116 9.17 11.03 -12.06
N TYR A 117 8.26 11.93 -11.65
CA TYR A 117 7.46 11.73 -10.43
C TYR A 117 6.56 10.48 -10.52
N VAL A 118 5.96 10.21 -11.69
CA VAL A 118 5.19 8.98 -11.90
C VAL A 118 6.06 7.74 -11.74
N ASP A 119 7.28 7.77 -12.25
CA ASP A 119 8.23 6.66 -12.14
C ASP A 119 8.69 6.45 -10.69
N ASP A 120 8.97 7.53 -9.95
CA ASP A 120 9.31 7.48 -8.53
C ASP A 120 8.16 6.90 -7.70
N ILE A 121 6.93 7.39 -7.91
CA ILE A 121 5.73 6.89 -7.24
C ILE A 121 5.56 5.40 -7.53
N SER A 122 5.55 5.01 -8.80
CA SER A 122 5.29 3.63 -9.22
C SER A 122 6.34 2.67 -8.67
N SER A 123 7.63 3.02 -8.80
CA SER A 123 8.72 2.16 -8.37
C SER A 123 8.76 1.97 -6.86
N ASN A 124 8.55 3.04 -6.09
CA ASN A 124 8.55 2.94 -4.63
C ASN A 124 7.27 2.26 -4.12
N TRP A 125 6.11 2.50 -4.75
CA TRP A 125 4.87 1.83 -4.37
C TRP A 125 4.94 0.32 -4.63
N GLU A 126 5.54 -0.12 -5.74
CA GLU A 126 5.78 -1.54 -5.99
C GLU A 126 6.74 -2.18 -4.98
N LYS A 127 7.74 -1.43 -4.48
CA LYS A 127 8.59 -1.90 -3.37
C LYS A 127 7.78 -2.09 -2.09
N VAL A 128 6.87 -1.17 -1.75
CA VAL A 128 5.95 -1.33 -0.60
C VAL A 128 5.11 -2.60 -0.74
N ILE A 129 4.61 -2.89 -1.95
CA ILE A 129 3.86 -4.12 -2.22
C ILE A 129 4.76 -5.36 -2.06
N ALA A 130 5.98 -5.33 -2.59
CA ALA A 130 6.95 -6.43 -2.48
C ALA A 130 7.36 -6.72 -1.02
N GLU A 131 7.63 -5.67 -0.24
CA GLU A 131 7.87 -5.78 1.22
C GLU A 131 6.67 -6.40 1.96
N SER A 132 5.45 -6.04 1.52
CA SER A 132 4.22 -6.62 2.09
C SER A 132 4.10 -8.11 1.75
N VAL A 133 4.43 -8.53 0.52
CA VAL A 133 4.50 -9.96 0.15
C VAL A 133 5.48 -10.69 1.06
N PHE A 134 6.68 -10.17 1.22
CA PHE A 134 7.70 -10.80 2.07
C PHE A 134 7.26 -10.91 3.53
N LYS A 135 6.70 -9.84 4.09
CA LYS A 135 6.15 -9.81 5.44
C LYS A 135 5.07 -10.87 5.64
N TYR A 136 4.11 -10.94 4.71
CA TYR A 136 2.99 -11.87 4.85
C TYR A 136 3.36 -13.32 4.50
N ALA A 137 4.35 -13.57 3.67
CA ALA A 137 4.93 -14.91 3.50
C ALA A 137 5.46 -15.44 4.84
N GLY A 138 6.27 -14.64 5.54
CA GLY A 138 6.77 -15.00 6.87
C GLY A 138 5.66 -15.16 7.93
N SER A 139 4.62 -14.30 7.88
CA SER A 139 3.49 -14.39 8.81
C SER A 139 2.62 -15.63 8.56
N THR A 140 2.35 -15.95 7.29
CA THR A 140 1.60 -17.13 6.86
C THR A 140 2.32 -18.40 7.30
N TYR A 141 3.62 -18.49 7.04
CA TYR A 141 4.45 -19.63 7.46
C TYR A 141 4.42 -19.83 8.98
N LYS A 142 4.66 -18.77 9.75
CA LYS A 142 4.65 -18.86 11.23
C LYS A 142 3.28 -19.28 11.76
N SER A 143 2.19 -18.81 11.16
CA SER A 143 0.85 -19.18 11.57
C SER A 143 0.49 -20.62 11.18
N LEU A 144 1.00 -21.10 10.04
CA LEU A 144 0.83 -22.50 9.64
C LEU A 144 1.53 -23.44 10.61
N VAL A 145 2.80 -23.16 10.94
CA VAL A 145 3.56 -23.95 11.92
C VAL A 145 2.89 -23.93 13.31
N ALA A 146 2.34 -22.77 13.72
CA ALA A 146 1.64 -22.69 15.01
C ALA A 146 0.37 -23.55 15.10
N LEU A 147 -0.22 -23.96 13.96
CA LEU A 147 -1.37 -24.86 13.95
C LEU A 147 -1.00 -26.32 14.27
N GLU A 148 0.27 -26.73 14.16
CA GLU A 148 0.70 -28.09 14.45
C GLU A 148 0.55 -28.43 15.93
N ASP A 149 0.77 -27.46 16.83
CA ASP A 149 0.79 -27.67 18.28
C ASP A 149 -0.38 -26.97 19.00
N VAL A 150 -1.36 -26.43 18.26
CA VAL A 150 -2.46 -25.66 18.87
C VAL A 150 -3.46 -26.55 19.58
N SER A 151 -3.96 -26.12 20.74
CA SER A 151 -5.05 -26.81 21.44
C SER A 151 -6.36 -26.75 20.65
N ASN A 152 -7.23 -27.75 20.80
CA ASN A 152 -8.56 -27.76 20.18
C ASN A 152 -9.39 -26.52 20.55
N ALA A 153 -9.18 -25.93 21.73
CA ALA A 153 -9.88 -24.75 22.20
C ALA A 153 -9.47 -23.49 21.43
N ASP A 154 -8.23 -23.42 20.96
CA ASP A 154 -7.66 -22.25 20.24
C ASP A 154 -7.61 -22.45 18.72
N LEU A 155 -7.90 -23.67 18.22
CA LEU A 155 -7.73 -24.05 16.82
C LEU A 155 -8.45 -23.09 15.86
N ALA A 156 -9.70 -22.78 16.11
CA ALA A 156 -10.48 -21.89 15.25
C ALA A 156 -9.86 -20.50 15.16
N LYS A 157 -9.39 -19.94 16.26
CA LYS A 157 -8.76 -18.61 16.34
C LYS A 157 -7.44 -18.57 15.60
N GLU A 158 -6.57 -19.57 15.78
CA GLU A 158 -5.27 -19.62 15.08
C GLU A 158 -5.46 -19.93 13.59
N PHE A 159 -6.48 -20.73 13.23
CA PHE A 159 -6.83 -20.96 11.83
C PHE A 159 -7.33 -19.68 11.14
N ASP A 160 -8.20 -18.90 11.76
CA ASP A 160 -8.65 -17.60 11.24
C ASP A 160 -7.47 -16.63 11.02
N LYS A 161 -6.49 -16.66 11.92
CA LYS A 161 -5.28 -15.85 11.81
C LYS A 161 -4.40 -16.30 10.63
N TYR A 162 -4.24 -17.62 10.43
CA TYR A 162 -3.56 -18.18 9.28
C TYR A 162 -4.25 -17.81 7.97
N MET A 163 -5.57 -17.98 7.89
CA MET A 163 -6.39 -17.61 6.73
C MET A 163 -6.24 -16.14 6.37
N LYS A 164 -6.27 -15.28 7.38
CA LYS A 164 -6.06 -13.84 7.19
C LYS A 164 -4.69 -13.55 6.57
N TYR A 165 -3.61 -14.11 7.10
CA TYR A 165 -2.26 -13.85 6.59
C TYR A 165 -2.06 -14.41 5.19
N TRP A 166 -2.63 -15.59 4.91
CA TRP A 166 -2.62 -16.15 3.56
C TRP A 166 -3.38 -15.23 2.57
N GLY A 167 -4.54 -14.73 2.95
CA GLY A 167 -5.33 -13.81 2.12
C GLY A 167 -4.59 -12.51 1.80
N GLU A 168 -3.90 -11.92 2.79
CA GLU A 168 -3.04 -10.76 2.61
C GLU A 168 -1.87 -11.07 1.66
N LEU A 169 -1.19 -12.21 1.86
CA LEU A 169 -0.12 -12.68 0.98
C LEU A 169 -0.61 -12.84 -0.46
N LYS A 170 -1.78 -13.45 -0.64
CA LYS A 170 -2.39 -13.64 -1.97
C LYS A 170 -2.71 -12.31 -2.63
N GLY A 171 -3.35 -11.39 -1.93
CA GLY A 171 -3.71 -10.08 -2.44
C GLY A 171 -2.49 -9.27 -2.89
N PHE A 172 -1.45 -9.18 -2.06
CA PHE A 172 -0.22 -8.48 -2.41
C PHE A 172 0.56 -9.16 -3.55
N SER A 173 0.57 -10.49 -3.60
CA SER A 173 1.20 -11.23 -4.71
C SER A 173 0.52 -10.96 -6.05
N MET A 174 -0.81 -10.86 -6.07
CA MET A 174 -1.57 -10.47 -7.26
C MET A 174 -1.32 -9.00 -7.64
N ALA A 175 -1.30 -8.09 -6.66
CA ALA A 175 -1.01 -6.68 -6.91
C ALA A 175 0.38 -6.48 -7.52
N LEU A 176 1.38 -7.23 -7.05
CA LEU A 176 2.74 -7.18 -7.59
C LEU A 176 2.81 -7.71 -9.03
N GLN A 177 2.02 -8.73 -9.37
CA GLN A 177 1.97 -9.27 -10.73
C GLN A 177 1.38 -8.29 -11.74
N VAL A 178 0.41 -7.47 -11.34
CA VAL A 178 -0.28 -6.51 -12.22
C VAL A 178 0.33 -5.09 -12.16
N GLY A 179 1.42 -4.91 -11.42
CA GLY A 179 2.12 -3.65 -11.28
C GLY A 179 2.73 -3.16 -12.61
N LYS A 180 3.13 -1.88 -12.64
CA LYS A 180 3.68 -1.21 -13.83
C LYS A 180 4.93 -1.91 -14.37
N ASN A 181 5.81 -2.38 -13.48
CA ASN A 181 7.08 -3.00 -13.87
C ASN A 181 6.93 -4.45 -14.32
N ASN A 182 5.74 -5.03 -14.20
CA ASN A 182 5.39 -6.37 -14.64
C ASN A 182 6.54 -7.37 -14.49
N ILE A 183 6.65 -7.98 -13.31
CA ILE A 183 7.73 -8.94 -12.99
C ILE A 183 7.59 -10.28 -13.74
N GLY A 184 6.68 -10.36 -14.74
CA GLY A 184 6.58 -11.45 -15.72
C GLY A 184 6.45 -12.83 -15.08
N GLU A 185 7.33 -13.74 -15.50
CA GLU A 185 7.34 -15.13 -14.99
C GLU A 185 7.55 -15.24 -13.49
N THR A 186 8.30 -14.32 -12.88
CA THR A 186 8.50 -14.27 -11.42
C THR A 186 7.19 -14.04 -10.69
N GLY A 187 6.35 -13.10 -11.16
CA GLY A 187 5.03 -12.86 -10.61
C GLY A 187 4.10 -14.05 -10.77
N ALA A 188 4.10 -14.67 -11.95
CA ALA A 188 3.31 -15.87 -12.22
C ALA A 188 3.77 -17.04 -11.32
N LYS A 189 5.08 -17.25 -11.17
CA LYS A 189 5.64 -18.26 -10.27
C LYS A 189 5.24 -17.99 -8.81
N LEU A 190 5.38 -16.76 -8.34
CA LEU A 190 4.97 -16.37 -6.98
C LEU A 190 3.49 -16.69 -6.73
N ASN A 191 2.60 -16.33 -7.67
CA ASN A 191 1.17 -16.62 -7.53
C ASN A 191 0.83 -18.10 -7.55
N ARG A 192 1.57 -18.91 -8.33
CA ARG A 192 1.45 -20.37 -8.30
C ARG A 192 1.88 -20.96 -6.96
N MET A 193 3.00 -20.48 -6.39
CA MET A 193 3.48 -20.93 -5.08
C MET A 193 2.53 -20.56 -3.95
N VAL A 194 1.90 -19.39 -3.99
CA VAL A 194 0.88 -18.99 -3.02
C VAL A 194 -0.40 -19.81 -3.15
N GLY A 195 -0.68 -20.32 -4.35
CA GLY A 195 -1.86 -21.17 -4.64
C GLY A 195 -3.15 -20.38 -4.77
N PHE A 196 -4.26 -21.12 -4.92
CA PHE A 196 -5.62 -20.59 -5.05
C PHE A 196 -6.45 -20.70 -3.76
N GLY A 197 -5.96 -21.43 -2.77
CA GLY A 197 -6.51 -21.60 -1.45
C GLY A 197 -5.38 -21.79 -0.43
N PRO A 198 -5.65 -21.56 0.85
CA PRO A 198 -4.69 -21.84 1.91
C PRO A 198 -4.44 -23.33 1.99
N MET A 199 -3.21 -23.71 2.33
CA MET A 199 -2.90 -25.12 2.61
C MET A 199 -3.57 -25.54 3.90
N LEU A 200 -4.22 -26.70 3.87
CA LEU A 200 -4.76 -27.35 5.07
C LEU A 200 -3.76 -28.40 5.57
N LEU A 201 -3.68 -28.62 6.86
CA LEU A 201 -2.70 -29.54 7.48
C LEU A 201 -2.80 -30.95 6.88
N ASP A 202 -4.00 -31.45 6.63
CA ASP A 202 -4.22 -32.75 5.99
C ASP A 202 -3.71 -32.82 4.54
N CYS A 203 -3.57 -31.69 3.86
CA CYS A 203 -3.03 -31.62 2.49
C CYS A 203 -1.48 -31.68 2.47
N LEU A 204 -0.82 -31.35 3.55
CA LEU A 204 0.65 -31.45 3.66
C LEU A 204 1.14 -32.89 3.64
N LEU A 205 0.34 -33.84 4.18
CA LEU A 205 0.64 -35.25 4.16
C LEU A 205 0.61 -35.83 2.74
N TYR A 206 -0.26 -35.31 1.85
CA TYR A 206 -0.36 -35.78 0.47
C TYR A 206 0.67 -35.16 -0.48
N THR A 207 1.26 -34.02 -0.14
CA THR A 207 2.27 -33.35 -1.00
C THR A 207 3.68 -33.90 -0.75
N SER A 208 3.96 -34.49 0.41
CA SER A 208 5.23 -35.15 0.67
C SER A 208 5.38 -36.47 -0.09
N ASP A 209 4.27 -37.20 -0.28
CA ASP A 209 4.27 -38.48 -1.02
C ASP A 209 4.27 -38.31 -2.54
N ALA A 210 4.01 -37.10 -3.06
CA ALA A 210 4.02 -36.82 -4.49
C ALA A 210 5.39 -36.25 -4.99
N ALA A 211 6.36 -36.10 -4.08
CA ALA A 211 7.70 -35.58 -4.40
C ALA A 211 8.78 -36.67 -4.45
N ASP A 212 8.43 -37.93 -4.15
CA ASP A 212 9.22 -39.14 -4.35
C ASP A 212 8.77 -39.84 -5.66
#